data_08a491603c801a55146849882631c695
#
_entry.id   08a491603c801a55146849882631c695
#
_cell.length_a   1.000
_cell.length_b   1.000
_cell.length_c   1.000
_cell.angle_alpha   90.00
_cell.angle_beta   90.00
_cell.angle_gamma   90.00
#
_symmetry.space_group_name_H-M   'P 1'
#
loop_
_entity.id
_entity.type
_entity.pdbx_description
1 polymer ?
#
loop_
_entity_poly.entity_id
_entity_poly.type
_entity_poly.pdbx_seq_one_letter_code
_entity_poly.pdbx_strand_id
1 'polypeptide(L)'
;MIYAEILAGGKGTRMGNVNMPKQYLPLKGKPIIVHTIEKFILNDRFEKIIIATPKDWINHTQDIIKKYIFDSRVIVIEGGTDRNETIMNGIRYVEKEFGLNEDDIIVTHDAVRPFITHRI
;
A
#
# COMPACT_ATOMS: atom_id res chain seq x y z
N MET A 1 -12.64 -13.71 -5.20
CA MET A 1 -11.82 -12.59 -5.69
C MET A 1 -10.59 -12.42 -4.84
N ILE A 2 -9.56 -11.86 -5.41
CA ILE A 2 -8.31 -11.62 -4.69
C ILE A 2 -8.08 -10.12 -4.59
N TYR A 3 -7.85 -9.67 -3.37
CA TYR A 3 -7.55 -8.27 -3.10
C TYR A 3 -6.13 -8.17 -2.55
N ALA A 4 -5.44 -7.09 -2.85
CA ALA A 4 -4.15 -6.82 -2.24
C ALA A 4 -4.27 -5.65 -1.29
N GLU A 5 -3.61 -5.74 -0.16
CA GLU A 5 -3.51 -4.61 0.75
C GLU A 5 -2.03 -4.34 1.00
N ILE A 6 -1.58 -3.16 0.59
CA ILE A 6 -0.20 -2.74 0.80
C ILE A 6 -0.15 -1.89 2.05
N LEU A 7 0.63 -2.35 3.02
CA LEU A 7 0.67 -1.75 4.35
C LEU A 7 1.74 -0.67 4.38
N ALA A 8 1.29 0.57 4.38
CA ALA A 8 2.19 1.72 4.44
C ALA A 8 1.91 2.55 5.70
N GLY A 9 1.33 1.90 6.72
CA GLY A 9 0.84 2.62 7.89
C GLY A 9 1.81 2.84 9.02
N GLY A 10 3.02 2.36 8.93
CA GLY A 10 3.97 2.51 10.01
C GLY A 10 4.37 3.96 10.26
N LYS A 11 4.91 4.20 11.44
CA LYS A 11 5.42 5.52 11.76
C LYS A 11 6.63 5.82 10.90
N GLY A 12 6.80 7.04 10.52
CA GLY A 12 7.96 7.45 9.74
C GLY A 12 9.25 7.25 10.51
N THR A 13 10.31 6.99 9.78
CA THR A 13 11.64 6.90 10.35
C THR A 13 12.34 8.21 10.06
N ARG A 14 12.99 8.75 11.07
CA ARG A 14 13.74 9.96 10.83
C ARG A 14 15.00 9.65 10.08
N MET A 15 15.26 10.43 9.06
CA MET A 15 16.46 10.30 8.27
C MET A 15 17.13 11.67 8.31
N GLY A 16 17.96 11.89 9.30
CA GLY A 16 18.54 13.21 9.51
C GLY A 16 17.46 14.18 9.92
N ASN A 17 17.26 15.23 9.16
CA ASN A 17 16.23 16.22 9.44
C ASN A 17 14.93 15.92 8.71
N VAL A 18 14.87 14.82 7.98
CA VAL A 18 13.69 14.48 7.22
C VAL A 18 12.79 13.60 8.07
N ASN A 19 11.53 13.98 8.19
CA ASN A 19 10.56 13.22 8.93
C ASN A 19 9.54 12.64 7.97
N MET A 20 10.02 11.81 7.05
CA MET A 20 9.20 11.22 6.02
C MET A 20 9.24 9.70 6.14
N PRO A 21 8.09 9.01 6.05
CA PRO A 21 8.09 7.56 6.08
C PRO A 21 8.94 6.98 4.94
N LYS A 22 9.58 5.85 5.20
CA LYS A 22 10.50 5.24 4.25
C LYS A 22 9.87 4.96 2.90
N GLN A 23 8.61 4.59 2.88
CA GLN A 23 7.95 4.21 1.64
C GLN A 23 7.87 5.35 0.63
N TYR A 24 8.06 6.59 1.07
CA TYR A 24 8.00 7.75 0.17
C TYR A 24 9.37 8.24 -0.27
N LEU A 25 10.43 7.66 0.26
CA LEU A 25 11.77 8.04 -0.15
C LEU A 25 12.03 7.56 -1.57
N PRO A 26 12.80 8.33 -2.35
CA PRO A 26 13.04 7.97 -3.74
C PRO A 26 14.01 6.80 -3.90
N LEU A 27 13.72 5.98 -4.89
CA LEU A 27 14.62 4.91 -5.29
C LEU A 27 14.52 4.83 -6.80
N LYS A 28 15.63 4.99 -7.48
CA LYS A 28 15.66 4.95 -8.94
C LYS A 28 14.65 5.90 -9.57
N GLY A 29 14.54 7.09 -9.02
CA GLY A 29 13.70 8.14 -9.58
C GLY A 29 12.25 8.14 -9.18
N LYS A 30 11.80 7.16 -8.37
CA LYS A 30 10.41 7.08 -7.93
C LYS A 30 10.36 6.73 -6.45
N PRO A 31 9.29 7.12 -5.74
CA PRO A 31 9.12 6.67 -4.36
C PRO A 31 9.10 5.15 -4.27
N ILE A 32 9.64 4.63 -3.19
CA ILE A 32 9.68 3.17 -3.00
C ILE A 32 8.30 2.53 -3.14
N ILE A 33 7.27 3.17 -2.58
CA ILE A 33 5.92 2.62 -2.62
C ILE A 33 5.42 2.39 -4.06
N VAL A 34 5.86 3.24 -4.99
CA VAL A 34 5.45 3.10 -6.39
C VAL A 34 5.98 1.79 -6.97
N HIS A 35 7.22 1.43 -6.63
CA HIS A 35 7.79 0.17 -7.11
C HIS A 35 6.98 -1.02 -6.60
N THR A 36 6.54 -0.96 -5.34
CA THR A 36 5.72 -2.01 -4.77
C THR A 36 4.37 -2.11 -5.48
N ILE A 37 3.72 -0.98 -5.67
CA ILE A 37 2.42 -0.95 -6.33
C ILE A 37 2.53 -1.49 -7.75
N GLU A 38 3.58 -1.13 -8.47
CA GLU A 38 3.79 -1.60 -9.83
C GLU A 38 3.88 -3.12 -9.93
N LYS A 39 4.48 -3.75 -8.91
CA LYS A 39 4.55 -5.21 -8.90
C LYS A 39 3.15 -5.84 -8.83
N PHE A 40 2.27 -5.25 -8.03
CA PHE A 40 0.92 -5.77 -7.90
C PHE A 40 0.08 -5.51 -9.14
N ILE A 41 0.29 -4.37 -9.78
CA ILE A 41 -0.45 -4.01 -10.99
C ILE A 41 -0.22 -5.04 -12.11
N LEU A 42 0.96 -5.62 -12.18
CA LEU A 42 1.28 -6.59 -13.20
C LEU A 42 0.45 -7.88 -13.09
N ASN A 43 -0.21 -8.10 -11.96
CA ASN A 43 -1.02 -9.28 -11.78
C ASN A 43 -2.50 -8.95 -11.98
N ASP A 44 -3.09 -9.49 -13.04
CA ASP A 44 -4.48 -9.23 -13.38
C ASP A 44 -5.47 -9.84 -12.40
N ARG A 45 -5.02 -10.72 -11.53
CA ARG A 45 -5.92 -11.41 -10.61
C ARG A 45 -6.40 -10.55 -9.48
N PHE A 46 -5.70 -9.45 -9.18
CA PHE A 46 -6.14 -8.58 -8.11
C PHE A 46 -7.33 -7.76 -8.55
N GLU A 47 -8.42 -7.90 -7.83
CA GLU A 47 -9.63 -7.14 -8.10
C GLU A 47 -9.42 -5.67 -7.73
N LYS A 48 -8.79 -5.44 -6.58
CA LYS A 48 -8.44 -4.10 -6.12
C LYS A 48 -7.10 -4.18 -5.40
N ILE A 49 -6.38 -3.07 -5.41
CA ILE A 49 -5.09 -2.94 -4.74
C ILE A 49 -5.23 -1.77 -3.78
N ILE A 50 -5.29 -2.07 -2.49
CA ILE A 50 -5.59 -1.09 -1.46
C ILE A 50 -4.32 -0.66 -0.77
N ILE A 51 -4.08 0.65 -0.73
CA ILE A 51 -2.91 1.22 -0.08
C ILE A 51 -3.36 1.82 1.23
N ALA A 52 -2.97 1.22 2.34
CA ALA A 52 -3.34 1.71 3.66
C ALA A 52 -2.18 2.54 4.22
N THR A 53 -2.39 3.83 4.37
CA THR A 53 -1.35 4.78 4.71
C THR A 53 -1.76 5.63 5.91
N PRO A 54 -0.81 6.20 6.68
CA PRO A 54 -1.15 7.06 7.79
C PRO A 54 -2.00 8.24 7.32
N LYS A 55 -2.90 8.68 8.19
CA LYS A 55 -3.82 9.75 7.89
C LYS A 55 -3.13 10.98 7.29
N ASP A 56 -2.01 11.36 7.88
CA ASP A 56 -1.30 12.57 7.45
C ASP A 56 -0.66 12.44 6.06
N TRP A 57 -0.59 11.23 5.53
CA TRP A 57 0.05 10.97 4.26
C TRP A 57 -0.90 10.52 3.16
N ILE A 58 -2.20 10.56 3.41
CA ILE A 58 -3.19 10.14 2.41
C ILE A 58 -3.10 11.01 1.17
N ASN A 59 -3.12 12.33 1.33
CA ASN A 59 -3.09 13.23 0.18
C ASN A 59 -1.78 13.08 -0.59
N HIS A 60 -0.68 12.96 0.13
CA HIS A 60 0.63 12.78 -0.48
C HIS A 60 0.67 11.48 -1.31
N THR A 61 0.11 10.42 -0.74
CA THR A 61 0.07 9.12 -1.43
C THR A 61 -0.81 9.19 -2.67
N GLN A 62 -1.95 9.86 -2.57
CA GLN A 62 -2.82 10.04 -3.72
C GLN A 62 -2.15 10.82 -4.84
N ASP A 63 -1.39 11.85 -4.48
CA ASP A 63 -0.65 12.64 -5.47
C ASP A 63 0.40 11.79 -6.18
N ILE A 64 1.11 10.96 -5.42
CA ILE A 64 2.11 10.05 -5.97
C ILE A 64 1.45 9.07 -6.94
N ILE A 65 0.33 8.48 -6.54
CA ILE A 65 -0.36 7.53 -7.39
C ILE A 65 -0.84 8.21 -8.67
N LYS A 66 -1.37 9.41 -8.55
CA LYS A 66 -1.84 10.15 -9.70
C LYS A 66 -0.71 10.41 -10.68
N LYS A 67 0.49 10.64 -10.17
CA LYS A 67 1.64 10.95 -11.01
C LYS A 67 2.25 9.72 -11.68
N TYR A 68 2.33 8.60 -10.98
CA TYR A 68 3.08 7.45 -11.44
C TYR A 68 2.24 6.24 -11.82
N ILE A 69 1.02 6.15 -11.33
CA ILE A 69 0.21 4.94 -11.47
C ILE A 69 -1.03 5.25 -12.32
N PHE A 70 -1.28 4.42 -13.33
CA PHE A 70 -2.43 4.60 -14.20
C PHE A 70 -3.28 3.34 -14.20
N ASP A 71 -3.74 2.95 -13.02
CA ASP A 71 -4.54 1.74 -12.88
C ASP A 71 -5.68 2.03 -11.90
N SER A 72 -6.91 1.86 -12.37
CA SER A 72 -8.09 2.20 -11.57
C SER A 72 -8.34 1.27 -10.40
N ARG A 73 -7.62 0.15 -10.31
CA ARG A 73 -7.77 -0.77 -9.18
C ARG A 73 -7.14 -0.24 -7.89
N VAL A 74 -6.26 0.75 -8.00
CA VAL A 74 -5.50 1.25 -6.86
C VAL A 74 -6.33 2.24 -6.05
N ILE A 75 -6.47 1.98 -4.76
CA ILE A 75 -7.30 2.79 -3.85
C ILE A 75 -6.47 3.09 -2.61
N VAL A 76 -6.57 4.32 -2.10
CA VAL A 76 -5.86 4.72 -0.88
C VAL A 76 -6.86 4.83 0.27
N ILE A 77 -6.53 4.21 1.39
CA ILE A 77 -7.33 4.31 2.61
C ILE A 77 -6.44 4.69 3.79
N GLU A 78 -7.06 5.06 4.88
CA GLU A 78 -6.34 5.36 6.11
C GLU A 78 -5.95 4.07 6.81
N GLY A 79 -4.69 3.96 7.19
CA GLY A 79 -4.20 2.84 7.99
C GLY A 79 -4.46 3.07 9.46
N GLY A 80 -4.18 2.05 10.26
CA GLY A 80 -4.36 2.13 11.71
C GLY A 80 -3.09 2.53 12.44
N THR A 81 -3.14 2.43 13.75
CA THR A 81 -2.00 2.80 14.59
C THR A 81 -0.95 1.71 14.63
N ASP A 82 -1.31 0.48 14.33
CA ASP A 82 -0.38 -0.62 14.25
C ASP A 82 -0.71 -1.50 13.05
N ARG A 83 0.10 -2.53 12.85
CA ARG A 83 -0.04 -3.40 11.68
C ARG A 83 -1.39 -4.12 11.67
N ASN A 84 -1.82 -4.64 12.82
CA ASN A 84 -3.08 -5.38 12.89
C ASN A 84 -4.27 -4.48 12.60
N GLU A 85 -4.29 -3.29 13.16
CA GLU A 85 -5.37 -2.34 12.91
C GLU A 85 -5.39 -1.93 11.44
N THR A 86 -4.22 -1.73 10.86
CA THR A 86 -4.12 -1.38 9.44
C THR A 86 -4.70 -2.49 8.57
N ILE A 87 -4.35 -3.73 8.86
CA ILE A 87 -4.89 -4.87 8.12
C ILE A 87 -6.42 -4.93 8.26
N MET A 88 -6.92 -4.76 9.47
CA MET A 88 -8.36 -4.81 9.70
C MET A 88 -9.09 -3.68 8.99
N ASN A 89 -8.48 -2.50 8.91
CA ASN A 89 -9.09 -1.39 8.17
C ASN A 89 -9.26 -1.75 6.70
N GLY A 90 -8.28 -2.43 6.11
CA GLY A 90 -8.38 -2.88 4.73
C GLY A 90 -9.48 -3.91 4.55
N ILE A 91 -9.58 -4.86 5.47
CA ILE A 91 -10.62 -5.89 5.41
C ILE A 91 -11.99 -5.25 5.51
N ARG A 92 -12.17 -4.33 6.46
CA ARG A 92 -13.44 -3.63 6.62
C ARG A 92 -13.81 -2.81 5.40
N TYR A 93 -12.82 -2.20 4.78
CA TYR A 93 -13.05 -1.42 3.58
C TYR A 93 -13.57 -2.32 2.45
N VAL A 94 -12.93 -3.46 2.24
CA VAL A 94 -13.37 -4.39 1.20
C VAL A 94 -14.77 -4.89 1.50
N GLU A 95 -15.02 -5.25 2.75
CA GLU A 95 -16.34 -5.75 3.14
C GLU A 95 -17.41 -4.71 2.89
N LYS A 96 -17.15 -3.46 3.25
CA LYS A 96 -18.13 -2.40 3.11
C LYS A 96 -18.39 -2.01 1.66
N GLU A 97 -17.32 -1.92 0.86
CA GLU A 97 -17.44 -1.39 -0.50
C GLU A 97 -17.74 -2.44 -1.55
N PHE A 98 -17.28 -3.66 -1.36
CA PHE A 98 -17.39 -4.67 -2.39
C PHE A 98 -18.11 -5.94 -1.92
N GLY A 99 -18.30 -6.08 -0.62
CA GLY A 99 -18.78 -7.34 -0.06
C GLY A 99 -17.65 -8.34 0.01
N LEU A 100 -17.61 -9.14 1.08
CA LEU A 100 -16.55 -10.11 1.27
C LEU A 100 -17.17 -11.49 1.36
N ASN A 101 -16.83 -12.37 0.44
CA ASN A 101 -17.33 -13.74 0.39
C ASN A 101 -16.31 -14.70 0.98
N GLU A 102 -16.76 -15.90 1.33
CA GLU A 102 -15.89 -16.88 1.94
C GLU A 102 -14.67 -17.24 1.09
N ASP A 103 -14.82 -17.18 -0.22
CA ASP A 103 -13.74 -17.56 -1.13
C ASP A 103 -12.80 -16.41 -1.45
N ASP A 104 -13.07 -15.23 -0.94
CA ASP A 104 -12.23 -14.07 -1.22
C ASP A 104 -10.95 -14.13 -0.40
N ILE A 105 -9.87 -13.66 -0.99
CA ILE A 105 -8.56 -13.65 -0.37
C ILE A 105 -8.03 -12.23 -0.34
N ILE A 106 -7.48 -11.85 0.79
CA ILE A 106 -6.78 -10.58 0.93
C ILE A 106 -5.32 -10.86 1.19
N VAL A 107 -4.46 -10.46 0.25
CA VAL A 107 -3.02 -10.64 0.36
C VAL A 107 -2.44 -9.35 0.94
N THR A 108 -1.71 -9.44 2.04
CA THR A 108 -1.09 -8.27 2.66
C THR A 108 0.39 -8.22 2.33
N HIS A 109 0.92 -7.03 2.14
CA HIS A 109 2.32 -6.84 1.79
C HIS A 109 2.80 -5.49 2.30
N ASP A 110 4.00 -5.45 2.83
CA ASP A 110 4.57 -4.19 3.31
C ASP A 110 5.05 -3.33 2.15
N ALA A 111 4.86 -2.03 2.27
CA ALA A 111 5.19 -1.10 1.19
C ALA A 111 6.69 -1.03 0.89
N VAL A 112 7.54 -1.39 1.83
CA VAL A 112 8.99 -1.23 1.68
C VAL A 112 9.72 -2.54 1.39
N ARG A 113 8.99 -3.63 1.12
CA ARG A 113 9.64 -4.92 0.95
C ARG A 113 9.99 -5.37 -0.45
N PRO A 114 9.70 -4.63 -1.50
CA PRO A 114 9.92 -5.15 -2.85
C PRO A 114 11.39 -5.34 -3.20
N PHE A 115 12.29 -4.76 -2.41
CA PHE A 115 13.72 -4.82 -2.73
C PHE A 115 14.48 -5.80 -1.87
N ILE A 116 13.80 -6.58 -1.06
CA ILE A 116 14.46 -7.56 -0.26
C ILE A 116 14.82 -8.71 -1.16
N THR A 117 16.10 -9.02 -1.24
CA THR A 117 16.51 -10.12 -2.05
C THR A 117 16.62 -11.33 -1.17
N HIS A 118 16.34 -12.41 -1.75
CA HIS A 118 16.37 -13.59 -1.01
C HIS A 118 17.43 -14.49 -1.43
N ARG A 119 18.49 -14.00 -1.85
CA ARG A 119 19.47 -14.73 -2.22
C ARG A 119 20.11 -15.03 -1.12
N ILE A 120 20.28 -15.69 -0.83
CA ILE A 120 20.88 -15.94 0.21
C ILE A 120 21.60 -16.92 0.13
#